data_0030817e407ad2456c22a6b65b65578e
#
_entry.id   0030817e407ad2456c22a6b65b65578e
#
_cell.length_a   1.000
_cell.length_b   1.000
_cell.length_c   1.000
_cell.angle_alpha   90.00
_cell.angle_beta   90.00
_cell.angle_gamma   90.00
#
_symmetry.space_group_name_H-M   'P 1'
#
loop_
_entity.id
_entity.type
_entity.pdbx_description
1 polymer ?
#
loop_
_entity_poly.entity_id
_entity_poly.type
_entity_poly.pdbx_seq_one_letter_code
_entity_poly.pdbx_strand_id
1 'polypeptide(L)'
;MKIGGFQKLTLLDYPEKMACIVFTEGCNLRCPYCHNAPLVTGCGQDEVDEAEVTALLDKRRGILDGVVITGGEPLLQPGLEEFIDRIKTKGYSVKLDTNGTFPERLRALVESGRADYVAMDIKNCPDRYAVTAGVKNINIGDVKKSAEILMNGK
;
A
#
# COMPACT_ATOMS: atom_id res chain seq x y z
N MET A 1 -11.40 -3.87 5.14
CA MET A 1 -10.09 -4.45 4.82
C MET A 1 -9.37 -4.79 6.12
N LYS A 2 -8.33 -5.64 6.10
CA LYS A 2 -7.60 -5.99 7.33
C LYS A 2 -6.45 -5.02 7.54
N ILE A 3 -6.46 -4.30 8.67
CA ILE A 3 -5.42 -3.36 9.09
C ILE A 3 -4.69 -3.97 10.30
N GLY A 4 -3.42 -4.31 10.11
CA GLY A 4 -2.58 -4.88 11.16
C GLY A 4 -1.68 -3.86 11.87
N GLY A 5 -1.82 -2.58 11.53
CA GLY A 5 -1.09 -1.51 12.20
C GLY A 5 -1.49 -0.12 11.72
N PHE A 6 -1.32 0.87 12.61
CA PHE A 6 -1.67 2.26 12.32
C PHE A 6 -0.71 3.24 12.99
N GLN A 7 -0.01 4.03 12.20
CA GLN A 7 0.85 5.10 12.68
C GLN A 7 0.17 6.46 12.45
N LYS A 8 -0.06 7.19 13.50
CA LYS A 8 -0.90 8.42 13.51
C LYS A 8 -0.24 9.65 12.86
N LEU A 9 1.08 9.60 12.63
CA LEU A 9 1.83 10.68 11.97
C LEU A 9 3.12 10.15 11.36
N THR A 10 3.39 10.56 10.13
CA THR A 10 4.69 10.46 9.45
C THR A 10 5.00 11.76 8.71
N LEU A 11 6.30 12.08 8.64
CA LEU A 11 6.84 13.19 7.85
C LEU A 11 7.78 12.69 6.73
N LEU A 12 7.95 11.38 6.62
CA LEU A 12 8.94 10.76 5.73
C LEU A 12 8.29 9.91 4.63
N ASP A 13 7.18 9.23 4.95
CA ASP A 13 6.64 8.18 4.07
C ASP A 13 5.77 8.73 2.94
N TYR A 14 5.36 10.00 3.00
CA TYR A 14 4.66 10.67 1.89
C TYR A 14 5.45 11.93 1.50
N PRO A 15 6.05 11.99 0.29
CA PRO A 15 6.82 13.15 -0.12
C PRO A 15 6.03 14.45 0.01
N GLU A 16 6.63 15.45 0.67
CA GLU A 16 6.09 16.81 0.86
C GLU A 16 4.77 16.91 1.64
N LYS A 17 4.33 15.82 2.30
CA LYS A 17 3.04 15.78 3.02
C LYS A 17 3.19 15.23 4.43
N MET A 18 2.45 15.82 5.36
CA MET A 18 2.19 15.21 6.65
C MET A 18 1.09 14.15 6.48
N ALA A 19 1.38 12.91 6.85
CA ALA A 19 0.46 11.82 6.64
C ALA A 19 0.34 10.91 7.86
N CYS A 20 -0.68 10.07 7.89
CA CYS A 20 -0.71 8.87 8.72
C CYS A 20 -0.45 7.65 7.86
N ILE A 21 -0.08 6.52 8.48
CA ILE A 21 0.22 5.27 7.77
C ILE A 21 -0.74 4.18 8.24
N VAL A 22 -1.37 3.53 7.28
CA VAL A 22 -2.20 2.34 7.47
C VAL A 22 -1.44 1.14 6.93
N PHE A 23 -1.17 0.17 7.81
CA PHE A 23 -0.47 -1.07 7.45
C PHE A 23 -1.47 -2.19 7.26
N THR A 24 -1.59 -2.73 6.05
CA THR A 24 -2.46 -3.86 5.74
C THR A 24 -1.84 -5.18 6.16
N GLU A 25 -2.66 -6.17 6.51
CA GLU A 25 -2.23 -7.54 6.76
C GLU A 25 -2.21 -8.40 5.52
N GLY A 26 -1.29 -9.36 5.50
CA GLY A 26 -1.16 -10.32 4.41
C GLY A 26 -0.34 -9.79 3.24
N CYS A 27 0.47 -10.66 2.69
CA CYS A 27 1.27 -10.41 1.49
C CYS A 27 1.41 -11.71 0.71
N ASN A 28 1.50 -11.61 -0.60
CA ASN A 28 1.78 -12.75 -1.48
C ASN A 28 3.28 -13.07 -1.60
N LEU A 29 4.15 -12.20 -1.06
CA LEU A 29 5.60 -12.41 -1.01
C LEU A 29 6.05 -12.77 0.41
N ARG A 30 7.27 -13.33 0.53
CA ARG A 30 7.91 -13.75 1.78
C ARG A 30 9.36 -13.30 1.82
N CYS A 31 9.59 -12.02 1.48
CA CYS A 31 10.92 -11.44 1.41
C CYS A 31 11.68 -11.63 2.73
N PRO A 32 12.87 -12.25 2.74
CA PRO A 32 13.61 -12.55 3.98
C PRO A 32 14.07 -11.28 4.73
N TYR A 33 14.12 -10.14 4.05
CA TYR A 33 14.45 -8.82 4.60
C TYR A 33 13.23 -7.94 4.89
N CYS A 34 12.02 -8.52 4.96
CA CYS A 34 10.79 -7.76 5.15
C CYS A 34 10.78 -7.11 6.55
N HIS A 35 10.68 -5.76 6.58
CA HIS A 35 10.56 -5.02 7.83
C HIS A 35 9.22 -5.25 8.54
N ASN A 36 8.19 -5.63 7.78
CA ASN A 36 6.83 -5.87 8.26
C ASN A 36 6.50 -7.38 8.31
N ALA A 37 7.49 -8.23 8.59
CA ALA A 37 7.31 -9.68 8.58
C ALA A 37 6.12 -10.20 9.42
N PRO A 38 5.81 -9.66 10.61
CA PRO A 38 4.63 -10.06 11.37
C PRO A 38 3.30 -9.84 10.62
N LEU A 39 3.19 -8.76 9.84
CA LEU A 39 2.00 -8.45 9.06
C LEU A 39 1.81 -9.39 7.85
N VAL A 40 2.92 -9.93 7.33
CA VAL A 40 2.89 -10.81 6.16
C VAL A 40 2.18 -12.13 6.44
N THR A 41 2.29 -12.64 7.65
CA THR A 41 1.75 -13.95 8.06
C THR A 41 0.41 -13.86 8.78
N GLY A 42 -0.08 -12.65 9.04
CA GLY A 42 -1.30 -12.45 9.85
C GLY A 42 -1.11 -12.80 11.33
N CYS A 43 0.14 -12.93 11.77
CA CYS A 43 0.50 -13.12 13.18
C CYS A 43 0.78 -11.76 13.85
N GLY A 44 0.20 -10.71 13.32
CA GLY A 44 0.39 -9.33 13.76
C GLY A 44 -0.30 -9.01 15.06
N GLN A 45 -0.16 -7.77 15.47
CA GLN A 45 -0.78 -7.17 16.65
C GLN A 45 -2.31 -7.07 16.46
N ASP A 46 -3.00 -6.58 17.48
CA ASP A 46 -4.45 -6.38 17.45
C ASP A 46 -4.90 -5.66 16.15
N GLU A 47 -5.94 -6.20 15.53
CA GLU A 47 -6.53 -5.66 14.31
C GLU A 47 -7.05 -4.24 14.56
N VAL A 48 -6.63 -3.27 13.75
CA VAL A 48 -7.08 -1.88 13.85
C VAL A 48 -8.38 -1.71 13.10
N ASP A 49 -9.40 -1.16 13.75
CA ASP A 49 -10.67 -0.86 13.09
C ASP A 49 -10.51 0.31 12.11
N GLU A 50 -11.08 0.18 10.92
CA GLU A 50 -11.17 1.29 9.95
C GLU A 50 -11.83 2.55 10.55
N ALA A 51 -12.72 2.37 11.54
CA ALA A 51 -13.35 3.47 12.26
C ALA A 51 -12.32 4.30 13.06
N GLU A 52 -11.26 3.68 13.61
CA GLU A 52 -10.20 4.41 14.32
C GLU A 52 -9.43 5.33 13.35
N VAL A 53 -9.10 4.80 12.17
CA VAL A 53 -8.44 5.60 11.12
C VAL A 53 -9.32 6.77 10.71
N THR A 54 -10.60 6.50 10.45
CA THR A 54 -11.58 7.51 10.05
C THR A 54 -11.73 8.61 11.12
N ALA A 55 -11.83 8.23 12.38
CA ALA A 55 -11.93 9.17 13.50
C ALA A 55 -10.69 10.06 13.65
N LEU A 56 -9.47 9.48 13.42
CA LEU A 56 -8.26 10.30 13.40
C LEU A 56 -8.29 11.33 12.27
N LEU A 57 -8.69 10.90 11.07
CA LEU A 57 -8.77 11.81 9.92
C LEU A 57 -9.74 12.96 10.19
N ASP A 58 -10.91 12.69 10.77
CA ASP A 58 -11.86 13.75 11.15
C ASP A 58 -11.27 14.72 12.18
N LYS A 59 -10.55 14.22 13.17
CA LYS A 59 -9.89 15.01 14.22
C LYS A 59 -8.69 15.83 13.71
N ARG A 60 -8.02 15.37 12.66
CA ARG A 60 -6.78 15.95 12.12
C ARG A 60 -6.99 16.71 10.81
N ARG A 61 -8.22 17.09 10.52
CA ARG A 61 -8.55 17.87 9.32
C ARG A 61 -7.80 19.22 9.35
N GLY A 62 -7.13 19.54 8.24
CA GLY A 62 -6.28 20.74 8.12
C GLY A 62 -4.90 20.62 8.81
N ILE A 63 -4.56 19.45 9.37
CA ILE A 63 -3.24 19.15 9.93
C ILE A 63 -2.55 18.08 9.08
N LEU A 64 -3.24 16.97 8.81
CA LEU A 64 -2.74 15.95 7.89
C LEU A 64 -3.12 16.28 6.45
N ASP A 65 -2.24 16.00 5.51
CA ASP A 65 -2.42 16.17 4.07
C ASP A 65 -2.82 14.87 3.39
N GLY A 66 -2.45 13.73 3.97
CA GLY A 66 -2.66 12.44 3.31
C GLY A 66 -2.58 11.21 4.19
N VAL A 67 -2.82 10.09 3.54
CA VAL A 67 -2.75 8.75 4.10
C VAL A 67 -1.83 7.89 3.24
N VAL A 68 -0.87 7.23 3.86
CA VAL A 68 -0.07 6.17 3.22
C VAL A 68 -0.72 4.83 3.50
N ILE A 69 -0.96 4.04 2.47
CA ILE A 69 -1.46 2.67 2.58
C ILE A 69 -0.34 1.74 2.17
N THR A 70 0.14 0.94 3.10
CA THR A 70 1.32 0.07 2.99
C THR A 70 1.12 -1.21 3.80
N GLY A 71 2.18 -1.85 4.30
CA GLY A 71 2.15 -2.97 5.22
C GLY A 71 2.56 -4.29 4.58
N GLY A 72 1.63 -5.23 4.40
CA GLY A 72 1.82 -6.44 3.59
C GLY A 72 1.79 -6.08 2.10
N GLU A 73 0.72 -6.48 1.42
CA GLU A 73 0.42 -6.00 0.06
C GLU A 73 -1.00 -5.42 0.02
N PRO A 74 -1.14 -4.10 -0.08
CA PRO A 74 -2.46 -3.46 -0.08
C PRO A 74 -3.37 -3.93 -1.22
N LEU A 75 -2.80 -4.22 -2.40
CA LEU A 75 -3.56 -4.69 -3.55
C LEU A 75 -4.14 -6.11 -3.38
N LEU A 76 -3.80 -6.82 -2.31
CA LEU A 76 -4.49 -8.06 -1.90
C LEU A 76 -5.81 -7.82 -1.17
N GLN A 77 -5.97 -6.64 -0.54
CA GLN A 77 -7.08 -6.40 0.36
C GLN A 77 -8.41 -6.27 -0.37
N PRO A 78 -9.45 -7.04 0.02
CA PRO A 78 -10.80 -6.72 -0.37
C PRO A 78 -11.24 -5.41 0.30
N GLY A 79 -12.01 -4.59 -0.42
CA GLY A 79 -12.51 -3.31 0.10
C GLY A 79 -11.48 -2.17 0.15
N LEU A 80 -10.31 -2.34 -0.50
CA LEU A 80 -9.30 -1.29 -0.58
C LEU A 80 -9.84 -0.05 -1.29
N GLU A 81 -10.54 -0.24 -2.39
CA GLU A 81 -11.09 0.82 -3.22
C GLU A 81 -12.11 1.65 -2.43
N GLU A 82 -13.01 1.00 -1.71
CA GLU A 82 -14.01 1.67 -0.87
C GLU A 82 -13.37 2.40 0.32
N PHE A 83 -12.30 1.85 0.88
CA PHE A 83 -11.54 2.52 1.94
C PHE A 83 -10.87 3.79 1.42
N ILE A 84 -10.24 3.72 0.24
CA ILE A 84 -9.65 4.88 -0.42
C ILE A 84 -10.71 5.94 -0.72
N ASP A 85 -11.86 5.55 -1.24
CA ASP A 85 -12.96 6.48 -1.55
C ASP A 85 -13.43 7.25 -0.30
N ARG A 86 -13.50 6.58 0.87
CA ARG A 86 -13.81 7.25 2.15
C ARG A 86 -12.72 8.27 2.57
N ILE A 87 -11.45 7.95 2.34
CA ILE A 87 -10.33 8.86 2.60
C ILE A 87 -10.40 10.07 1.66
N LYS A 88 -10.58 9.83 0.37
CA LYS A 88 -10.67 10.87 -0.66
C LYS A 88 -11.87 11.81 -0.43
N THR A 89 -13.02 11.28 -0.03
CA THR A 89 -14.23 12.07 0.30
C THR A 89 -13.99 13.05 1.45
N LYS A 90 -13.02 12.75 2.34
CA LYS A 90 -12.61 13.66 3.43
C LYS A 90 -11.60 14.72 2.99
N GLY A 91 -11.13 14.67 1.73
CA GLY A 91 -10.18 15.62 1.14
C GLY A 91 -8.72 15.28 1.31
N TYR A 92 -8.38 14.05 1.74
CA TYR A 92 -7.00 13.61 1.89
C TYR A 92 -6.42 13.04 0.60
N SER A 93 -5.11 13.24 0.40
CA SER A 93 -4.35 12.55 -0.64
C SER A 93 -4.03 11.12 -0.21
N VAL A 94 -3.93 10.21 -1.16
CA VAL A 94 -3.60 8.80 -0.91
C VAL A 94 -2.30 8.42 -1.60
N LYS A 95 -1.34 7.92 -0.81
CA LYS A 95 -0.15 7.23 -1.32
C LYS A 95 -0.34 5.73 -1.13
N LEU A 96 -0.04 4.97 -2.18
CA LEU A 96 -0.06 3.52 -2.17
C LEU A 96 1.36 2.98 -2.31
N ASP A 97 1.77 2.10 -1.40
CA ASP A 97 2.99 1.31 -1.55
C ASP A 97 2.61 -0.10 -2.01
N THR A 98 3.27 -0.62 -3.05
CA THR A 98 2.95 -1.94 -3.60
C THR A 98 4.18 -2.69 -4.08
N ASN A 99 4.12 -4.01 -4.06
CA ASN A 99 5.13 -4.89 -4.65
C ASN A 99 4.97 -5.09 -6.16
N GLY A 100 3.92 -4.51 -6.77
CA GLY A 100 3.69 -4.50 -8.21
C GLY A 100 3.21 -5.82 -8.82
N THR A 101 2.80 -6.81 -8.05
CA THR A 101 2.37 -8.11 -8.59
C THR A 101 0.90 -8.14 -9.04
N PHE A 102 0.17 -7.02 -8.91
CA PHE A 102 -1.25 -6.90 -9.27
C PHE A 102 -1.50 -5.76 -10.27
N PRO A 103 -1.00 -5.86 -11.53
CA PRO A 103 -1.02 -4.76 -12.49
C PRO A 103 -2.42 -4.25 -12.81
N GLU A 104 -3.43 -5.11 -12.88
CA GLU A 104 -4.79 -4.69 -13.24
C GLU A 104 -5.45 -3.87 -12.12
N ARG A 105 -5.28 -4.29 -10.84
CA ARG A 105 -5.76 -3.50 -9.72
C ARG A 105 -5.02 -2.18 -9.57
N LEU A 106 -3.70 -2.20 -9.78
CA LEU A 106 -2.89 -0.98 -9.80
C LEU A 106 -3.38 -0.01 -10.88
N ARG A 107 -3.59 -0.50 -12.10
CA ARG A 107 -4.13 0.28 -13.22
C ARG A 107 -5.45 0.95 -12.85
N ALA A 108 -6.39 0.19 -12.32
CA ALA A 108 -7.70 0.71 -11.94
C ALA A 108 -7.61 1.84 -10.89
N LEU A 109 -6.71 1.73 -9.91
CA LEU A 109 -6.50 2.77 -8.90
C LEU A 109 -5.85 4.04 -9.47
N VAL A 110 -4.90 3.87 -10.38
CA VAL A 110 -4.21 5.01 -11.04
C VAL A 110 -5.16 5.72 -12.00
N GLU A 111 -5.83 4.99 -12.90
CA GLU A 111 -6.73 5.55 -13.92
C GLU A 111 -7.97 6.22 -13.29
N SER A 112 -8.46 5.73 -12.15
CA SER A 112 -9.57 6.35 -11.42
C SER A 112 -9.16 7.55 -10.55
N GLY A 113 -7.86 7.86 -10.45
CA GLY A 113 -7.37 8.94 -9.59
C GLY A 113 -7.51 8.67 -8.08
N ARG A 114 -7.69 7.42 -7.69
CA ARG A 114 -7.76 7.00 -6.28
C ARG A 114 -6.41 7.09 -5.59
N ALA A 115 -5.33 6.69 -6.27
CA ALA A 115 -3.97 6.87 -5.79
C ALA A 115 -3.37 8.17 -6.36
N ASP A 116 -3.01 9.11 -5.49
CA ASP A 116 -2.36 10.36 -5.86
C ASP A 116 -0.83 10.18 -6.00
N TYR A 117 -0.30 9.17 -5.34
CA TYR A 117 1.10 8.79 -5.42
C TYR A 117 1.24 7.27 -5.28
N VAL A 118 2.11 6.67 -6.06
CA VAL A 118 2.42 5.24 -5.95
C VAL A 118 3.92 5.06 -5.79
N ALA A 119 4.33 4.34 -4.76
CA ALA A 119 5.68 3.81 -4.62
C ALA A 119 5.65 2.31 -4.87
N MET A 120 6.41 1.86 -5.86
CA MET A 120 6.49 0.46 -6.22
C MET A 120 7.88 -0.11 -5.95
N ASP A 121 7.92 -1.21 -5.24
CA ASP A 121 9.15 -1.93 -4.92
C ASP A 121 9.56 -2.90 -6.01
N ILE A 122 10.66 -2.63 -6.70
CA ILE A 122 11.35 -3.61 -7.55
C ILE A 122 12.40 -4.33 -6.71
N LYS A 123 12.18 -5.62 -6.45
CA LYS A 123 12.96 -6.38 -5.45
C LYS A 123 14.34 -6.82 -5.95
N ASN A 124 14.48 -7.20 -7.24
CA ASN A 124 15.75 -7.62 -7.85
C ASN A 124 15.63 -7.65 -9.38
N CYS A 125 16.73 -8.04 -10.07
CA CYS A 125 16.68 -8.40 -11.48
C CYS A 125 15.80 -9.66 -11.70
N PRO A 126 15.28 -9.88 -12.92
CA PRO A 126 14.33 -10.96 -13.21
C PRO A 126 14.79 -12.34 -12.73
N ASP A 127 16.04 -12.71 -12.99
CA ASP A 127 16.58 -14.04 -12.70
C ASP A 127 16.68 -14.34 -11.19
N ARG A 128 16.77 -13.31 -10.37
CA ARG A 128 16.88 -13.41 -8.91
C ARG A 128 15.63 -12.98 -8.16
N TYR A 129 14.61 -12.55 -8.89
CA TYR A 129 13.43 -11.94 -8.28
C TYR A 129 12.71 -12.88 -7.31
N ALA A 130 12.43 -14.12 -7.74
CA ALA A 130 11.71 -15.11 -6.93
C ALA A 130 12.44 -15.42 -5.61
N VAL A 131 13.76 -15.61 -5.67
CA VAL A 131 14.60 -15.85 -4.48
C VAL A 131 14.56 -14.68 -3.52
N THR A 132 14.70 -13.46 -4.05
CA THR A 132 14.67 -12.23 -3.25
C THR A 132 13.29 -11.95 -2.67
N ALA A 133 12.23 -12.27 -3.42
CA ALA A 133 10.84 -12.15 -2.96
C ALA A 133 10.40 -13.29 -2.01
N GLY A 134 11.27 -14.30 -1.79
CA GLY A 134 11.00 -15.42 -0.89
C GLY A 134 9.89 -16.35 -1.37
N VAL A 135 9.73 -16.51 -2.70
CA VAL A 135 8.69 -17.35 -3.31
C VAL A 135 9.30 -18.33 -4.32
N LYS A 136 8.61 -19.44 -4.58
CA LYS A 136 9.07 -20.44 -5.56
C LYS A 136 8.97 -19.91 -7.00
N ASN A 137 7.88 -19.24 -7.30
CA ASN A 137 7.59 -18.69 -8.62
C ASN A 137 6.97 -17.31 -8.49
N ILE A 138 7.27 -16.44 -9.46
CA ILE A 138 6.65 -15.12 -9.59
C ILE A 138 6.50 -14.79 -11.08
N ASN A 139 5.38 -14.20 -11.45
CA ASN A 139 5.19 -13.68 -12.79
C ASN A 139 5.89 -12.32 -12.93
N ILE A 140 7.10 -12.31 -13.45
CA ILE A 140 7.85 -11.06 -13.70
C ILE A 140 7.14 -10.16 -14.73
N GLY A 141 6.33 -10.75 -15.62
CA GLY A 141 5.51 -9.99 -16.56
C GLY A 141 4.55 -9.03 -15.86
N ASP A 142 3.95 -9.45 -14.74
CA ASP A 142 3.04 -8.59 -13.95
C ASP A 142 3.80 -7.42 -13.31
N VAL A 143 4.99 -7.68 -12.76
CA VAL A 143 5.83 -6.63 -12.17
C VAL A 143 6.27 -5.62 -13.23
N LYS A 144 6.70 -6.08 -14.41
CA LYS A 144 7.04 -5.22 -15.54
C LYS A 144 5.84 -4.38 -16.00
N LYS A 145 4.67 -5.01 -16.15
CA LYS A 145 3.43 -4.33 -16.54
C LYS A 145 3.03 -3.25 -15.54
N SER A 146 3.17 -3.51 -14.24
CA SER A 146 2.94 -2.52 -13.19
C SER A 146 3.91 -1.34 -13.31
N ALA A 147 5.20 -1.60 -13.55
CA ALA A 147 6.17 -0.54 -13.78
C ALA A 147 5.83 0.30 -15.03
N GLU A 148 5.44 -0.34 -16.13
CA GLU A 148 5.01 0.34 -17.36
C GLU A 148 3.78 1.22 -17.13
N ILE A 149 2.79 0.77 -16.33
CA ILE A 149 1.62 1.56 -15.96
C ILE A 149 2.06 2.84 -15.24
N LEU A 150 2.98 2.74 -14.28
CA LEU A 150 3.44 3.89 -13.52
C LEU A 150 4.33 4.84 -14.33
N MET A 151 5.13 4.32 -15.26
CA MET A 151 5.99 5.14 -16.14
C MET A 151 5.19 5.90 -17.20
N ASN A 152 4.06 5.37 -17.64
CA ASN A 152 3.19 5.97 -18.65
C ASN A 152 1.97 6.68 -18.05
N GLY A 153 1.76 6.57 -16.76
CA GLY A 153 0.75 7.32 -16.01
C GLY A 153 1.11 8.82 -15.96
N LYS A 154 0.08 9.66 -15.96
CA LYS A 154 0.24 11.11 -15.81
C LYS A 154 0.48 11.48 -14.36
#